data_0e67fc02e17afef14cddc00643e09553
#
_entry.id   0e67fc02e17afef14cddc00643e09553
#
_cell.length_a   1.000
_cell.length_b   1.000
_cell.length_c   1.000
_cell.angle_alpha   90.00
_cell.angle_beta   90.00
_cell.angle_gamma   90.00
#
_symmetry.space_group_name_H-M   'P 1'
#
loop_
_entity.id
_entity.type
_entity.pdbx_description
1 polymer ?
#
loop_
_entity_poly.entity_id
_entity_poly.type
_entity_poly.pdbx_seq_one_letter_code
_entity_poly.pdbx_strand_id
1 'polypeptide(L)'
;KKILYIVFNKAIREEAERKFPKNVHCVTSHAMAYARFKDYADKTRQNISIKEYRDIMGEDNWQVVKLAVAGLGNFMNSSDRDIMMEHIKKNVENEDKISSSRFEIALRAAKNLWEGMIDRNSEVPCTANALLKLFQLSNPALHTLYDTILFDEGQDANPVTLDIVMNNSCQKIIVGDDHQMINRWRGAENA
;
A
#
# COMPACT_ATOMS: atom_id res chain seq x y z
N LYS A 1 4.15 27.02 12.00
CA LYS A 1 3.35 25.82 11.59
C LYS A 1 4.28 24.82 10.96
N LYS A 2 4.09 23.53 11.28
CA LYS A 2 4.80 22.41 10.65
C LYS A 2 3.93 21.83 9.56
N ILE A 3 4.50 21.65 8.38
CA ILE A 3 3.78 21.15 7.20
C ILE A 3 4.39 19.83 6.79
N LEU A 4 3.55 18.83 6.55
CA LEU A 4 3.93 17.59 5.89
C LEU A 4 3.58 17.71 4.40
N TYR A 5 4.57 17.57 3.53
CA TYR A 5 4.38 17.56 2.09
C TYR A 5 4.61 16.14 1.55
N ILE A 6 3.54 15.47 1.17
CA ILE A 6 3.58 14.11 0.63
C ILE A 6 3.65 14.20 -0.88
N VAL A 7 4.67 13.58 -1.45
CA VAL A 7 4.95 13.58 -2.88
C VAL A 7 5.02 12.16 -3.44
N PHE A 8 4.80 12.04 -4.74
CA PHE A 8 4.71 10.74 -5.41
C PHE A 8 6.03 9.98 -5.46
N ASN A 9 7.17 10.65 -5.68
CA ASN A 9 8.46 9.99 -5.87
C ASN A 9 9.63 10.73 -5.24
N LYS A 10 10.79 10.06 -5.21
CA LYS A 10 12.02 10.56 -4.60
C LYS A 10 12.55 11.82 -5.30
N ALA A 11 12.47 11.91 -6.63
CA ALA A 11 13.00 13.05 -7.38
C ALA A 11 12.23 14.33 -7.04
N ILE A 12 10.88 14.26 -7.00
CA ILE A 12 10.03 15.39 -6.59
C ILE A 12 10.32 15.77 -5.14
N ARG A 13 10.52 14.79 -4.25
CA ARG A 13 10.88 15.07 -2.86
C ARG A 13 12.18 15.87 -2.77
N GLU A 14 13.25 15.45 -3.45
CA GLU A 14 14.55 16.12 -3.42
C GLU A 14 14.51 17.54 -4.02
N GLU A 15 13.65 17.75 -5.01
CA GLU A 15 13.39 19.08 -5.56
C GLU A 15 12.64 19.96 -4.55
N ALA A 16 11.61 19.44 -3.93
CA ALA A 16 10.81 20.13 -2.92
C ALA A 16 11.64 20.52 -1.69
N GLU A 17 12.50 19.63 -1.19
CA GLU A 17 13.41 19.89 -0.07
C GLU A 17 14.37 21.10 -0.34
N ARG A 18 14.70 21.34 -1.61
CA ARG A 18 15.51 22.51 -2.01
C ARG A 18 14.72 23.81 -2.09
N LYS A 19 13.43 23.72 -2.40
CA LYS A 19 12.56 24.89 -2.64
C LYS A 19 11.78 25.33 -1.42
N PHE A 20 11.36 24.40 -0.58
CA PHE A 20 10.54 24.71 0.60
C PHE A 20 11.39 25.11 1.82
N PRO A 21 10.83 25.95 2.70
CA PRO A 21 11.49 26.31 3.95
C PRO A 21 11.53 25.11 4.93
N LYS A 22 12.42 25.18 5.93
CA LYS A 22 12.75 24.09 6.88
C LYS A 22 11.55 23.57 7.71
N ASN A 23 10.46 24.30 7.79
CA ASN A 23 9.25 23.87 8.49
C ASN A 23 8.33 22.98 7.62
N VAL A 24 8.70 22.73 6.36
CA VAL A 24 8.03 21.78 5.45
C VAL A 24 8.85 20.50 5.41
N HIS A 25 8.23 19.40 5.85
CA HIS A 25 8.83 18.07 5.79
C HIS A 25 8.35 17.38 4.50
N CYS A 26 9.24 17.24 3.52
CA CYS A 26 8.96 16.60 2.25
C CYS A 26 9.23 15.10 2.33
N VAL A 27 8.27 14.26 1.96
CA VAL A 27 8.37 12.80 2.11
C VAL A 27 7.51 12.06 1.10
N THR A 28 7.89 10.84 0.74
CA THR A 28 6.99 9.92 0.01
C THR A 28 6.21 9.05 1.00
N SER A 29 5.01 8.57 0.61
CA SER A 29 4.20 7.70 1.47
C SER A 29 4.96 6.45 1.95
N HIS A 30 5.71 5.81 1.06
CA HIS A 30 6.56 4.67 1.42
C HIS A 30 7.68 5.05 2.40
N ALA A 31 8.29 6.23 2.26
CA ALA A 31 9.34 6.67 3.19
C ALA A 31 8.80 6.90 4.61
N MET A 32 7.55 7.36 4.75
CA MET A 32 6.90 7.45 6.07
C MET A 32 6.73 6.06 6.70
N ALA A 33 6.26 5.09 5.93
CA ALA A 33 6.10 3.72 6.39
C ALA A 33 7.44 3.10 6.80
N TYR A 34 8.49 3.25 6.00
CA TYR A 34 9.85 2.81 6.32
C TYR A 34 10.39 3.47 7.60
N ALA A 35 10.16 4.77 7.77
CA ALA A 35 10.62 5.48 8.97
C ALA A 35 9.94 4.96 10.24
N ARG A 36 8.69 4.49 10.14
CA ARG A 36 7.91 3.93 11.26
C ARG A 36 8.30 2.49 11.58
N PHE A 37 8.63 1.69 10.56
CA PHE A 37 8.90 0.25 10.66
C PHE A 37 10.35 -0.08 10.25
N LYS A 38 11.32 0.67 10.77
CA LYS A 38 12.76 0.47 10.49
C LYS A 38 13.25 -0.93 10.83
N ASP A 39 12.61 -1.55 11.79
CA ASP A 39 12.87 -2.88 12.26
C ASP A 39 12.44 -4.00 11.29
N TYR A 40 11.78 -3.67 10.17
CA TYR A 40 11.51 -4.59 9.06
C TYR A 40 12.57 -4.52 7.93
N ALA A 41 13.63 -3.72 8.10
CA ALA A 41 14.59 -3.44 7.03
C ALA A 41 15.28 -4.71 6.50
N ASP A 42 15.66 -5.63 7.38
CA ASP A 42 16.29 -6.92 7.06
C ASP A 42 15.36 -7.89 6.34
N LYS A 43 14.07 -7.82 6.60
CA LYS A 43 12.99 -8.64 6.05
C LYS A 43 12.39 -8.05 4.76
N THR A 44 12.61 -6.75 4.49
CA THR A 44 11.97 -6.07 3.37
C THR A 44 12.70 -6.36 2.07
N ARG A 45 11.92 -6.79 1.05
CA ARG A 45 12.41 -7.04 -0.32
C ARG A 45 11.68 -6.16 -1.32
N GLN A 46 12.37 -5.79 -2.38
CA GLN A 46 11.82 -4.96 -3.43
C GLN A 46 10.80 -5.72 -4.30
N ASN A 47 11.11 -6.97 -4.61
CA ASN A 47 10.23 -7.84 -5.39
C ASN A 47 10.26 -9.26 -4.80
N ILE A 48 9.13 -9.94 -4.85
CA ILE A 48 8.97 -11.35 -4.54
C ILE A 48 8.37 -11.99 -5.79
N SER A 49 9.03 -13.00 -6.33
CA SER A 49 8.53 -13.69 -7.53
C SER A 49 7.31 -14.55 -7.18
N ILE A 50 6.46 -14.79 -8.18
CA ILE A 50 5.28 -15.65 -7.98
C ILE A 50 5.67 -17.09 -7.60
N LYS A 51 6.86 -17.54 -8.03
CA LYS A 51 7.41 -18.85 -7.64
C LYS A 51 7.76 -18.87 -6.15
N GLU A 52 8.41 -17.82 -5.64
CA GLU A 52 8.67 -17.70 -4.20
C GLU A 52 7.39 -17.69 -3.37
N TYR A 53 6.36 -16.96 -3.83
CA TYR A 53 5.05 -16.99 -3.17
C TYR A 53 4.45 -18.39 -3.13
N ARG A 54 4.53 -19.16 -4.24
CA ARG A 54 4.09 -20.56 -4.30
C ARG A 54 4.80 -21.41 -3.24
N ASP A 55 6.12 -21.28 -3.19
CA ASP A 55 6.96 -22.07 -2.29
C ASP A 55 6.69 -21.70 -0.82
N ILE A 56 6.50 -20.42 -0.51
CA ILE A 56 6.09 -19.92 0.83
C ILE A 56 4.71 -20.48 1.23
N MET A 57 3.75 -20.49 0.30
CA MET A 57 2.39 -20.98 0.57
C MET A 57 2.32 -22.51 0.66
N GLY A 58 3.28 -23.23 0.10
CA GLY A 58 3.19 -24.68 -0.06
C GLY A 58 2.03 -25.11 -0.97
N GLU A 59 1.68 -24.29 -1.98
CA GLU A 59 0.51 -24.49 -2.84
C GLU A 59 0.95 -24.81 -4.27
N ASP A 60 0.57 -25.97 -4.77
CA ASP A 60 0.98 -26.42 -6.11
C ASP A 60 0.03 -25.93 -7.23
N ASN A 61 -1.19 -25.53 -6.89
CA ASN A 61 -2.15 -25.04 -7.87
C ASN A 61 -1.83 -23.59 -8.25
N TRP A 62 -1.20 -23.40 -9.41
CA TRP A 62 -0.83 -22.08 -9.92
C TRP A 62 -1.99 -21.08 -10.06
N GLN A 63 -3.22 -21.56 -10.29
CA GLN A 63 -4.37 -20.67 -10.34
C GLN A 63 -4.68 -20.10 -8.96
N VAL A 64 -4.63 -20.94 -7.91
CA VAL A 64 -4.80 -20.50 -6.52
C VAL A 64 -3.68 -19.53 -6.12
N VAL A 65 -2.41 -19.84 -6.45
CA VAL A 65 -1.28 -18.95 -6.19
C VAL A 65 -1.48 -17.58 -6.82
N LYS A 66 -1.85 -17.53 -8.10
CA LYS A 66 -2.09 -16.26 -8.81
C LYS A 66 -3.23 -15.46 -8.17
N LEU A 67 -4.33 -16.12 -7.82
CA LEU A 67 -5.48 -15.47 -7.16
C LEU A 67 -5.09 -14.90 -5.79
N ALA A 68 -4.36 -15.67 -4.97
CA ALA A 68 -3.94 -15.25 -3.66
C ALA A 68 -2.99 -14.04 -3.72
N VAL A 69 -1.98 -14.08 -4.61
CA VAL A 69 -1.01 -13.01 -4.77
C VAL A 69 -1.67 -11.73 -5.33
N ALA A 70 -2.53 -11.88 -6.35
CA ALA A 70 -3.29 -10.76 -6.90
C ALA A 70 -4.23 -10.14 -5.85
N GLY A 71 -4.96 -10.99 -5.11
CA GLY A 71 -5.86 -10.55 -4.05
C GLY A 71 -5.12 -9.83 -2.91
N LEU A 72 -3.97 -10.35 -2.49
CA LEU A 72 -3.11 -9.67 -1.53
C LEU A 72 -2.64 -8.31 -2.05
N GLY A 73 -2.25 -8.23 -3.33
CA GLY A 73 -1.89 -6.98 -3.98
C GLY A 73 -3.05 -5.97 -4.02
N ASN A 74 -4.26 -6.43 -4.35
CA ASN A 74 -5.47 -5.61 -4.34
C ASN A 74 -5.78 -5.06 -2.94
N PHE A 75 -5.67 -5.90 -1.90
CA PHE A 75 -5.82 -5.46 -0.51
C PHE A 75 -4.77 -4.42 -0.12
N MET A 76 -3.50 -4.66 -0.42
CA MET A 76 -2.41 -3.71 -0.09
C MET A 76 -2.54 -2.36 -0.80
N ASN A 77 -3.38 -2.26 -1.84
CA ASN A 77 -3.67 -1.03 -2.56
C ASN A 77 -5.11 -0.50 -2.32
N SER A 78 -5.87 -1.09 -1.38
CA SER A 78 -7.20 -0.63 -0.98
C SER A 78 -7.16 0.14 0.34
N SER A 79 -8.23 0.87 0.66
CA SER A 79 -8.44 1.47 1.98
C SER A 79 -8.97 0.47 3.02
N ASP A 80 -9.36 -0.73 2.61
CA ASP A 80 -9.96 -1.74 3.47
C ASP A 80 -9.02 -2.19 4.58
N ARG A 81 -9.59 -2.63 5.69
CA ARG A 81 -8.82 -3.03 6.87
C ARG A 81 -8.53 -4.52 6.94
N ASP A 82 -9.28 -5.32 6.18
CA ASP A 82 -9.17 -6.78 6.13
C ASP A 82 -9.15 -7.29 4.69
N ILE A 83 -8.55 -8.46 4.48
CA ILE A 83 -8.61 -9.14 3.18
C ILE A 83 -9.96 -9.82 3.03
N MET A 84 -10.71 -9.43 2.02
CA MET A 84 -12.04 -9.95 1.70
C MET A 84 -12.05 -10.67 0.36
N MET A 85 -13.16 -11.38 0.08
CA MET A 85 -13.33 -12.15 -1.17
C MET A 85 -13.30 -11.25 -2.40
N GLU A 86 -13.77 -10.01 -2.28
CA GLU A 86 -13.76 -8.99 -3.33
C GLU A 86 -12.34 -8.69 -3.84
N HIS A 87 -11.35 -8.70 -2.93
CA HIS A 87 -9.94 -8.52 -3.34
C HIS A 87 -9.45 -9.68 -4.20
N ILE A 88 -9.87 -10.93 -3.87
CA ILE A 88 -9.46 -12.13 -4.61
C ILE A 88 -10.12 -12.18 -5.99
N LYS A 89 -11.36 -11.71 -6.09
CA LYS A 89 -12.16 -11.71 -7.32
C LYS A 89 -11.91 -10.51 -8.22
N LYS A 90 -11.33 -9.43 -7.69
CA LYS A 90 -11.07 -8.19 -8.44
C LYS A 90 -10.21 -8.47 -9.66
N ASN A 91 -10.70 -8.06 -10.84
CA ASN A 91 -10.03 -8.22 -12.15
C ASN A 91 -9.82 -9.69 -12.59
N VAL A 92 -10.60 -10.64 -12.06
CA VAL A 92 -10.56 -12.03 -12.51
C VAL A 92 -11.40 -12.21 -13.77
N GLU A 93 -10.74 -12.56 -14.88
CA GLU A 93 -11.43 -12.92 -16.11
C GLU A 93 -12.03 -14.33 -15.99
N ASN A 94 -13.23 -14.51 -16.56
CA ASN A 94 -13.97 -15.80 -16.56
C ASN A 94 -14.14 -16.39 -15.14
N GLU A 95 -14.60 -15.57 -14.20
CA GLU A 95 -14.83 -15.97 -12.81
C GLU A 95 -15.68 -17.26 -12.71
N ASP A 96 -16.70 -17.40 -13.55
CA ASP A 96 -17.61 -18.57 -13.59
C ASP A 96 -16.88 -19.90 -13.87
N LYS A 97 -15.66 -19.86 -14.43
CA LYS A 97 -14.85 -21.08 -14.70
C LYS A 97 -13.98 -21.48 -13.50
N ILE A 98 -13.98 -20.70 -12.45
CA ILE A 98 -13.20 -20.95 -11.25
C ILE A 98 -14.13 -21.40 -10.13
N SER A 99 -13.85 -22.56 -9.55
CA SER A 99 -14.69 -23.09 -8.47
C SER A 99 -14.62 -22.22 -7.22
N SER A 100 -15.72 -22.09 -6.49
CA SER A 100 -15.79 -21.36 -5.23
C SER A 100 -14.72 -21.82 -4.24
N SER A 101 -14.42 -23.11 -4.18
CA SER A 101 -13.39 -23.65 -3.30
C SER A 101 -11.99 -23.11 -3.61
N ARG A 102 -11.65 -22.84 -4.88
CA ARG A 102 -10.37 -22.23 -5.24
C ARG A 102 -10.26 -20.79 -4.75
N PHE A 103 -11.33 -20.03 -4.83
CA PHE A 103 -11.39 -18.69 -4.27
C PHE A 103 -11.23 -18.70 -2.75
N GLU A 104 -11.87 -19.64 -2.05
CA GLU A 104 -11.72 -19.78 -0.59
C GLU A 104 -10.30 -20.16 -0.18
N ILE A 105 -9.66 -21.09 -0.91
CA ILE A 105 -8.26 -21.45 -0.66
C ILE A 105 -7.36 -20.24 -0.92
N ALA A 106 -7.59 -19.51 -2.00
CA ALA A 106 -6.82 -18.30 -2.33
C ALA A 106 -6.98 -17.20 -1.28
N LEU A 107 -8.20 -16.99 -0.76
CA LEU A 107 -8.45 -16.03 0.31
C LEU A 107 -7.68 -16.40 1.58
N ARG A 108 -7.73 -17.65 1.99
CA ARG A 108 -6.99 -18.13 3.16
C ARG A 108 -5.47 -18.01 2.95
N ALA A 109 -4.98 -18.36 1.76
CA ALA A 109 -3.56 -18.24 1.44
C ALA A 109 -3.10 -16.76 1.44
N ALA A 110 -3.90 -15.84 0.91
CA ALA A 110 -3.62 -14.41 0.94
C ALA A 110 -3.57 -13.87 2.39
N LYS A 111 -4.46 -14.31 3.26
CA LYS A 111 -4.46 -13.95 4.69
C LYS A 111 -3.21 -14.46 5.40
N ASN A 112 -2.85 -15.73 5.18
CA ASN A 112 -1.63 -16.32 5.77
C ASN A 112 -0.36 -15.61 5.29
N LEU A 113 -0.29 -15.26 4.00
CA LEU A 113 0.83 -14.45 3.46
C LEU A 113 0.90 -13.09 4.14
N TRP A 114 -0.23 -12.41 4.29
CA TRP A 114 -0.29 -11.12 4.95
C TRP A 114 0.19 -11.21 6.41
N GLU A 115 -0.34 -12.15 7.18
CA GLU A 115 0.07 -12.40 8.56
C GLU A 115 1.59 -12.67 8.65
N GLY A 116 2.10 -13.53 7.77
CA GLY A 116 3.55 -13.79 7.69
C GLY A 116 4.37 -12.55 7.34
N MET A 117 3.89 -11.68 6.43
CA MET A 117 4.58 -10.44 6.06
C MET A 117 4.71 -9.46 7.23
N ILE A 118 3.64 -9.35 8.05
CA ILE A 118 3.60 -8.39 9.17
C ILE A 118 4.10 -8.96 10.50
N ASP A 119 4.25 -10.28 10.62
CA ASP A 119 4.92 -10.89 11.77
C ASP A 119 6.44 -10.75 11.61
N ARG A 120 7.09 -10.04 12.54
CA ARG A 120 8.53 -9.81 12.53
C ARG A 120 9.37 -11.08 12.69
N ASN A 121 8.81 -12.09 13.36
CA ASN A 121 9.49 -13.36 13.61
C ASN A 121 9.31 -14.37 12.46
N SER A 122 8.44 -14.07 11.51
CA SER A 122 8.22 -14.91 10.33
C SER A 122 9.31 -14.69 9.29
N GLU A 123 9.70 -15.74 8.57
CA GLU A 123 10.63 -15.69 7.45
C GLU A 123 9.98 -15.18 6.14
N VAL A 124 8.65 -15.02 6.12
CA VAL A 124 7.93 -14.47 4.95
C VAL A 124 8.40 -13.04 4.69
N PRO A 125 9.01 -12.75 3.53
CA PRO A 125 9.54 -11.42 3.26
C PRO A 125 8.42 -10.38 3.19
N CYS A 126 8.71 -9.17 3.67
CA CYS A 126 7.81 -8.02 3.58
C CYS A 126 8.09 -7.20 2.31
N THR A 127 7.10 -6.53 1.77
CA THR A 127 7.26 -5.59 0.65
C THR A 127 7.06 -4.14 1.09
N ALA A 128 7.52 -3.19 0.28
CA ALA A 128 7.27 -1.77 0.53
C ALA A 128 5.77 -1.45 0.62
N ASN A 129 4.95 -2.08 -0.23
CA ASN A 129 3.49 -1.91 -0.19
C ASN A 129 2.87 -2.53 1.07
N ALA A 130 3.40 -3.66 1.55
CA ALA A 130 2.95 -4.24 2.81
C ALA A 130 3.27 -3.32 4.00
N LEU A 131 4.44 -2.69 4.04
CA LEU A 131 4.77 -1.70 5.06
C LEU A 131 3.87 -0.46 4.99
N LEU A 132 3.56 0.03 3.79
CA LEU A 132 2.64 1.16 3.62
C LEU A 132 1.23 0.80 4.10
N LYS A 133 0.77 -0.41 3.77
CA LYS A 133 -0.52 -0.93 4.27
C LYS A 133 -0.53 -1.09 5.79
N LEU A 134 0.53 -1.63 6.37
CA LEU A 134 0.67 -1.75 7.82
C LEU A 134 0.68 -0.36 8.48
N PHE A 135 1.30 0.64 7.84
CA PHE A 135 1.29 2.02 8.31
C PHE A 135 -0.12 2.61 8.31
N GLN A 136 -0.91 2.41 7.24
CA GLN A 136 -2.32 2.79 7.18
C GLN A 136 -3.12 2.13 8.32
N LEU A 137 -2.98 0.81 8.48
CA LEU A 137 -3.71 0.04 9.50
C LEU A 137 -3.36 0.47 10.93
N SER A 138 -2.16 1.02 11.15
CA SER A 138 -1.73 1.57 12.45
C SER A 138 -2.41 2.90 12.81
N ASN A 139 -3.23 3.47 11.94
CA ASN A 139 -3.89 4.77 12.11
C ASN A 139 -2.92 5.88 12.57
N PRO A 140 -1.92 6.24 11.74
CA PRO A 140 -0.89 7.18 12.16
C PRO A 140 -1.48 8.56 12.47
N ALA A 141 -1.26 9.04 13.70
CA ALA A 141 -1.75 10.35 14.16
C ALA A 141 -0.81 11.49 13.67
N LEU A 142 -0.74 11.72 12.35
CA LEU A 142 0.12 12.74 11.74
C LEU A 142 -0.27 14.16 12.21
N HIS A 143 -1.53 14.39 12.54
CA HIS A 143 -2.05 15.65 13.08
C HIS A 143 -1.42 16.05 14.42
N THR A 144 -0.78 15.14 15.15
CA THR A 144 -0.04 15.48 16.36
C THR A 144 1.34 16.06 16.07
N LEU A 145 1.86 15.85 14.87
CA LEU A 145 3.19 16.26 14.44
C LEU A 145 3.16 17.45 13.47
N TYR A 146 2.05 17.57 12.69
CA TYR A 146 1.89 18.54 11.61
C TYR A 146 0.58 19.30 11.71
N ASP A 147 0.64 20.61 11.47
CA ASP A 147 -0.54 21.49 11.43
C ASP A 147 -1.30 21.36 10.10
N THR A 148 -0.58 21.00 9.03
CA THR A 148 -1.11 20.91 7.66
C THR A 148 -0.46 19.74 6.92
N ILE A 149 -1.26 19.00 6.16
CA ILE A 149 -0.79 18.02 5.17
C ILE A 149 -1.04 18.61 3.78
N LEU A 150 0.02 18.72 3.00
CA LEU A 150 0.00 19.00 1.56
C LEU A 150 0.19 17.66 0.85
N PHE A 151 -0.73 17.31 -0.06
CA PHE A 151 -0.65 16.10 -0.85
C PHE A 151 -0.72 16.47 -2.33
N ASP A 152 0.36 16.18 -3.03
CA ASP A 152 0.53 16.49 -4.44
C ASP A 152 0.20 15.28 -5.32
N GLU A 153 -0.20 15.54 -6.56
CA GLU A 153 -0.60 14.54 -7.54
C GLU A 153 -1.75 13.65 -7.00
N GLY A 154 -2.77 14.27 -6.40
CA GLY A 154 -3.92 13.57 -5.80
C GLY A 154 -4.62 12.59 -6.74
N GLN A 155 -4.62 12.87 -8.07
CA GLN A 155 -5.19 11.98 -9.09
C GLN A 155 -4.45 10.64 -9.21
N ASP A 156 -3.18 10.58 -8.80
CA ASP A 156 -2.36 9.35 -8.80
C ASP A 156 -2.27 8.71 -7.39
N ALA A 157 -3.05 9.22 -6.43
CA ALA A 157 -3.11 8.66 -5.08
C ALA A 157 -3.62 7.22 -5.10
N ASN A 158 -2.91 6.32 -4.41
CA ASN A 158 -3.52 5.05 -4.10
C ASN A 158 -4.44 5.19 -2.87
N PRO A 159 -5.52 4.40 -2.77
CA PRO A 159 -6.48 4.48 -1.67
C PRO A 159 -5.85 4.39 -0.27
N VAL A 160 -4.75 3.66 -0.12
CA VAL A 160 -4.02 3.54 1.16
C VAL A 160 -3.44 4.88 1.60
N THR A 161 -2.76 5.59 0.70
CA THR A 161 -2.17 6.90 1.01
C THR A 161 -3.27 7.93 1.27
N LEU A 162 -4.33 7.90 0.46
CA LEU A 162 -5.47 8.79 0.64
C LEU A 162 -6.15 8.57 1.99
N ASP A 163 -6.38 7.32 2.39
CA ASP A 163 -6.95 6.97 3.70
C ASP A 163 -6.08 7.49 4.86
N ILE A 164 -4.74 7.34 4.78
CA ILE A 164 -3.81 7.89 5.77
C ILE A 164 -3.99 9.42 5.90
N VAL A 165 -4.06 10.13 4.77
CA VAL A 165 -4.20 11.59 4.76
C VAL A 165 -5.57 12.00 5.32
N MET A 166 -6.65 11.37 4.85
CA MET A 166 -8.03 11.76 5.18
C MET A 166 -8.39 11.48 6.63
N ASN A 167 -7.85 10.44 7.25
CA ASN A 167 -8.11 10.09 8.65
C ASN A 167 -7.41 10.99 9.68
N ASN A 168 -6.66 12.01 9.24
CA ASN A 168 -6.03 12.96 10.15
C ASN A 168 -6.88 14.25 10.29
N SER A 169 -6.96 14.82 11.50
CA SER A 169 -7.80 15.98 11.79
C SER A 169 -7.15 17.34 11.49
N CYS A 170 -5.88 17.39 11.06
CA CYS A 170 -5.22 18.62 10.65
C CYS A 170 -5.74 19.17 9.30
N GLN A 171 -5.38 20.40 8.96
CA GLN A 171 -5.69 20.99 7.66
C GLN A 171 -5.09 20.14 6.53
N LYS A 172 -5.85 19.91 5.47
CA LYS A 172 -5.42 19.17 4.28
C LYS A 172 -5.54 20.05 3.05
N ILE A 173 -4.56 19.99 2.18
CA ILE A 173 -4.55 20.61 0.85
C ILE A 173 -4.12 19.52 -0.11
N ILE A 174 -5.04 19.07 -0.95
CA ILE A 174 -4.79 18.07 -1.98
C ILE A 174 -4.79 18.81 -3.32
N VAL A 175 -3.72 18.61 -4.08
CA VAL A 175 -3.56 19.17 -5.42
C VAL A 175 -3.47 18.03 -6.40
N GLY A 176 -4.19 18.13 -7.50
CA GLY A 176 -4.21 17.13 -8.56
C GLY A 176 -4.90 17.64 -9.81
N ASP A 177 -4.69 16.95 -10.92
CA ASP A 177 -5.31 17.25 -12.20
C ASP A 177 -5.93 15.96 -12.76
N ASP A 178 -7.25 15.89 -12.81
CA ASP A 178 -8.01 14.72 -13.27
C ASP A 178 -7.64 14.29 -14.71
N HIS A 179 -7.17 15.24 -15.53
CA HIS A 179 -6.76 14.97 -16.92
C HIS A 179 -5.38 14.29 -17.02
N GLN A 180 -4.59 14.30 -15.94
CA GLN A 180 -3.25 13.74 -15.90
C GLN A 180 -3.17 12.37 -15.19
N MET A 181 -4.30 11.76 -14.85
CA MET A 181 -4.33 10.46 -14.17
C MET A 181 -3.71 9.34 -15.03
N ILE A 182 -2.52 8.88 -14.68
CA ILE A 182 -1.77 7.84 -15.39
C ILE A 182 -1.63 6.53 -14.61
N ASN A 183 -1.87 6.55 -13.30
CA ASN A 183 -1.60 5.42 -12.40
C ASN A 183 -2.85 4.63 -11.97
N ARG A 184 -3.92 4.60 -12.76
CA ARG A 184 -5.15 3.82 -12.47
C ARG A 184 -4.86 2.35 -12.16
N TRP A 185 -3.86 1.76 -12.79
CA TRP A 185 -3.45 0.38 -12.58
C TRP A 185 -2.89 0.09 -11.17
N ARG A 186 -2.49 1.12 -10.42
CA ARG A 186 -2.07 1.02 -9.02
C ARG A 186 -3.21 1.25 -8.02
N GLY A 187 -4.45 1.31 -8.50
CA GLY A 187 -5.62 1.60 -7.68
C GLY A 187 -5.79 3.09 -7.37
N ALA A 188 -5.19 4.00 -8.18
CA ALA A 188 -5.42 5.43 -8.03
C ALA A 188 -6.89 5.78 -8.25
N GLU A 189 -7.46 6.56 -7.35
CA GLU A 189 -8.80 7.11 -7.39
C GLU A 189 -8.69 8.64 -7.24
N ASN A 190 -9.64 9.37 -7.85
CA ASN A 190 -9.70 10.82 -7.67
C ASN A 190 -9.97 11.15 -6.18
N ALA A 191 -9.17 12.03 -5.64
CA ALA A 191 -9.22 12.47 -4.24
C ALA A 191 -10.18 13.66 -4.03
#